data_fb02dd48b81f55d7636c146aa0995360
#
_entry.id   fb02dd48b81f55d7636c146aa0995360
#
_cell.length_a   1.000
_cell.length_b   1.000
_cell.length_c   1.000
_cell.angle_alpha   90.00
_cell.angle_beta   90.00
_cell.angle_gamma   90.00
#
_symmetry.space_group_name_H-M   'P 1'
#
loop_
_entity.id
_entity.type
_entity.pdbx_description
1 polymer ?
#
loop_
_entity_poly.entity_id
_entity_poly.type
_entity_poly.pdbx_seq_one_letter_code
_entity_poly.pdbx_strand_id
1 'polypeptide(L)'
;EGTIYPGISALAAGRELPFQASPDQAYDQLFGFATGSGEGRKRYALESGMLDFLSEDIRRLRREVPAAEQDKLNHYLTGFEELQERRAKLAAMRDTIRQSAPELTETYESDLGIDRLESHFTLAASCLIAGLSHGITIRLDTLEHVYTGLGLSEQNVHAIGHGTGSNGKTSEECRDTIRS
;
A
#
# COMPACT_ATOMS: atom_id res chain seq x y z
N GLU A 1 -9.39 6.90 16.78
CA GLU A 1 -8.02 7.15 16.25
C GLU A 1 -7.14 5.98 16.64
N GLY A 2 -6.91 5.06 15.69
CA GLY A 2 -6.05 3.91 15.94
C GLY A 2 -4.59 4.35 16.01
N THR A 3 -3.89 3.92 17.04
CA THR A 3 -2.46 4.17 17.18
C THR A 3 -1.72 3.43 16.05
N ILE A 4 -1.12 4.17 15.14
CA ILE A 4 -0.24 3.59 14.12
C ILE A 4 1.07 3.21 14.82
N TYR A 5 1.32 1.91 15.00
CA TYR A 5 2.60 1.43 15.48
C TYR A 5 3.58 1.34 14.32
N PRO A 6 4.64 2.13 14.29
CA PRO A 6 5.68 2.03 13.26
C PRO A 6 6.46 0.72 13.36
N GLY A 7 7.19 0.34 12.32
CA GLY A 7 8.28 -0.62 12.45
C GLY A 7 8.01 -2.06 12.02
N ILE A 8 6.96 -2.38 11.25
CA ILE A 8 6.79 -3.75 10.69
C ILE A 8 7.60 -3.94 9.40
N SER A 9 7.75 -2.90 8.60
CA SER A 9 8.55 -2.93 7.37
C SER A 9 9.47 -1.73 7.30
N ALA A 10 10.69 -1.95 6.87
CA ALA A 10 11.69 -0.92 6.70
C ALA A 10 12.42 -1.08 5.37
N LEU A 11 12.74 0.04 4.73
CA LEU A 11 13.58 0.08 3.54
C LEU A 11 15.06 -0.13 3.90
N ALA A 12 15.45 0.36 5.06
CA ALA A 12 16.79 0.24 5.64
C ALA A 12 16.72 0.53 7.15
N ALA A 13 17.81 0.34 7.86
CA ALA A 13 17.91 0.70 9.27
C ALA A 13 17.51 2.17 9.51
N GLY A 14 16.54 2.40 10.38
CA GLY A 14 15.99 3.73 10.69
C GLY A 14 15.11 4.35 9.59
N ARG A 15 14.78 3.61 8.53
CA ARG A 15 13.91 4.07 7.43
C ARG A 15 12.68 3.17 7.31
N GLU A 16 11.71 3.44 8.14
CA GLU A 16 10.46 2.70 8.15
C GLU A 16 9.62 3.00 6.89
N LEU A 17 8.91 1.98 6.41
CA LEU A 17 7.92 2.14 5.35
C LEU A 17 6.57 2.49 5.98
N PRO A 18 5.89 3.53 5.50
CA PRO A 18 4.56 3.87 5.97
C PRO A 18 3.55 2.79 5.57
N PHE A 19 2.56 2.56 6.44
CA PHE A 19 1.42 1.71 6.12
C PHE A 19 0.38 2.46 5.30
N GLN A 20 -0.19 1.78 4.33
CA GLN A 20 -1.44 2.22 3.71
C GLN A 20 -2.62 1.50 4.38
N ALA A 21 -3.40 2.23 5.16
CA ALA A 21 -4.52 1.67 5.92
C ALA A 21 -5.86 1.74 5.18
N SER A 22 -5.93 2.46 4.06
CA SER A 22 -7.14 2.64 3.24
C SER A 22 -7.04 1.75 2.00
N PRO A 23 -7.93 0.74 1.85
CA PRO A 23 -7.86 -0.18 0.72
C PRO A 23 -8.09 0.52 -0.63
N ASP A 24 -8.99 1.50 -0.70
CA ASP A 24 -9.26 2.31 -1.89
C ASP A 24 -8.02 3.10 -2.34
N GLN A 25 -7.34 3.75 -1.40
CA GLN A 25 -6.08 4.45 -1.68
C GLN A 25 -4.96 3.48 -2.06
N ALA A 26 -4.89 2.31 -1.43
CA ALA A 26 -3.93 1.27 -1.80
C ALA A 26 -4.18 0.78 -3.23
N TYR A 27 -5.45 0.55 -3.60
CA TYR A 27 -5.82 0.21 -4.97
C TYR A 27 -5.36 1.28 -5.96
N ASP A 28 -5.68 2.56 -5.69
CA ASP A 28 -5.32 3.65 -6.58
C ASP A 28 -3.80 3.79 -6.73
N GLN A 29 -3.04 3.59 -5.66
CA GLN A 29 -1.58 3.62 -5.69
C GLN A 29 -0.97 2.47 -6.50
N LEU A 30 -1.51 1.26 -6.40
CA LEU A 30 -0.98 0.04 -7.02
C LEU A 30 -1.46 -0.14 -8.46
N PHE A 31 -2.73 0.09 -8.72
CA PHE A 31 -3.41 -0.27 -9.96
C PHE A 31 -3.96 0.94 -10.74
N GLY A 32 -4.15 2.09 -10.10
CA GLY A 32 -4.84 3.26 -10.66
C GLY A 32 -4.25 3.75 -11.97
N PHE A 33 -2.92 3.71 -12.16
CA PHE A 33 -2.27 4.11 -13.41
C PHE A 33 -2.58 3.15 -14.58
N ALA A 34 -2.81 1.87 -14.28
CA ALA A 34 -3.06 0.83 -15.29
C ALA A 34 -4.56 0.69 -15.60
N THR A 35 -5.42 0.77 -14.60
CA THR A 35 -6.88 0.64 -14.74
C THR A 35 -7.53 1.90 -15.30
N GLY A 36 -6.85 3.04 -15.23
CA GLY A 36 -7.37 4.31 -15.74
C GLY A 36 -8.29 5.01 -14.77
N SER A 37 -8.31 4.62 -13.47
CA SER A 37 -8.94 5.41 -12.43
C SER A 37 -8.40 6.86 -12.54
N GLY A 38 -9.30 7.85 -12.58
CA GLY A 38 -8.97 9.21 -13.04
C GLY A 38 -7.80 9.84 -12.29
N GLU A 39 -7.69 9.63 -10.98
CA GLU A 39 -6.65 10.22 -10.13
C GLU A 39 -5.31 9.47 -10.23
N GLY A 40 -5.29 8.14 -10.24
CA GLY A 40 -4.05 7.37 -10.38
C GLY A 40 -3.32 7.67 -11.68
N ARG A 41 -4.06 7.80 -12.79
CA ARG A 41 -3.47 8.15 -14.09
C ARG A 41 -2.95 9.59 -14.12
N LYS A 42 -3.70 10.55 -13.56
CA LYS A 42 -3.26 11.94 -13.46
C LYS A 42 -2.00 12.08 -12.60
N ARG A 43 -1.99 11.41 -11.44
CA ARG A 43 -0.82 11.38 -10.55
C ARG A 43 0.40 10.79 -11.25
N TYR A 44 0.26 9.63 -11.92
CA TYR A 44 1.35 9.03 -12.68
C TYR A 44 1.91 9.95 -13.76
N ALA A 45 1.05 10.64 -14.52
CA ALA A 45 1.45 11.58 -15.56
C ALA A 45 2.17 12.81 -14.97
N LEU A 46 1.63 13.36 -13.87
CA LEU A 46 2.23 14.52 -13.18
C LEU A 46 3.62 14.18 -12.63
N GLU A 47 3.76 13.07 -11.93
CA GLU A 47 5.03 12.64 -11.35
C GLU A 47 6.06 12.31 -12.43
N SER A 48 5.64 11.74 -13.58
CA SER A 48 6.54 11.53 -14.72
C SER A 48 7.04 12.85 -15.31
N GLY A 49 6.14 13.81 -15.53
CA GLY A 49 6.52 15.14 -15.99
C GLY A 49 7.44 15.89 -15.03
N MET A 50 7.23 15.74 -13.71
CA MET A 50 8.12 16.33 -12.71
C MET A 50 9.52 15.70 -12.74
N LEU A 51 9.63 14.39 -12.90
CA LEU A 51 10.94 13.71 -13.00
C LEU A 51 11.70 14.15 -14.24
N ASP A 52 11.02 14.26 -15.39
CA ASP A 52 11.63 14.75 -16.63
C ASP A 52 12.14 16.19 -16.48
N PHE A 53 11.28 17.08 -15.95
CA PHE A 53 11.63 18.48 -15.69
C PHE A 53 12.84 18.61 -14.76
N LEU A 54 12.82 17.91 -13.62
CA LEU A 54 13.91 17.94 -12.63
C LEU A 54 15.22 17.38 -13.22
N SER A 55 15.14 16.31 -14.02
CA SER A 55 16.32 15.74 -14.66
C SER A 55 16.95 16.72 -15.65
N GLU A 56 16.14 17.42 -16.44
CA GLU A 56 16.63 18.45 -17.37
C GLU A 56 17.22 19.66 -16.65
N ASP A 57 16.58 20.12 -15.60
CA ASP A 57 17.05 21.26 -14.80
C ASP A 57 18.38 20.96 -14.11
N ILE A 58 18.55 19.77 -13.53
CA ILE A 58 19.83 19.34 -12.94
C ILE A 58 20.92 19.18 -14.01
N ARG A 59 20.59 18.64 -15.21
CA ARG A 59 21.56 18.56 -16.32
C ARG A 59 22.02 19.96 -16.76
N ARG A 60 21.13 20.95 -16.75
CA ARG A 60 21.47 22.34 -17.05
C ARG A 60 22.37 22.92 -15.96
N LEU A 61 21.97 22.81 -14.68
CA LEU A 61 22.72 23.32 -13.54
C LEU A 61 24.13 22.71 -13.47
N ARG A 62 24.28 21.42 -13.75
CA ARG A 62 25.58 20.74 -13.78
C ARG A 62 26.59 21.40 -14.71
N ARG A 63 26.14 22.01 -15.81
CA ARG A 63 27.03 22.70 -16.77
C ARG A 63 27.51 24.06 -16.28
N GLU A 64 26.83 24.61 -15.28
CA GLU A 64 27.08 25.96 -14.74
C GLU A 64 27.91 25.94 -13.45
N VAL A 65 28.01 24.78 -12.77
CA VAL A 65 28.74 24.66 -11.51
C VAL A 65 30.17 24.15 -11.67
N PRO A 66 31.09 24.49 -10.72
CA PRO A 66 32.45 23.95 -10.69
C PRO A 66 32.47 22.41 -10.62
N ALA A 67 33.56 21.80 -11.12
CA ALA A 67 33.71 20.34 -11.18
C ALA A 67 33.51 19.66 -9.79
N ALA A 68 33.97 20.28 -8.70
CA ALA A 68 33.81 19.74 -7.35
C ALA A 68 32.32 19.59 -6.90
N GLU A 69 31.41 20.39 -7.47
CA GLU A 69 29.97 20.32 -7.15
C GLU A 69 29.21 19.39 -8.12
N GLN A 70 29.80 19.08 -9.27
CA GLN A 70 29.16 18.23 -10.27
C GLN A 70 28.90 16.82 -9.78
N ASP A 71 29.71 16.27 -8.89
CA ASP A 71 29.54 14.92 -8.35
C ASP A 71 28.25 14.77 -7.55
N LYS A 72 27.88 15.81 -6.77
CA LYS A 72 26.61 15.82 -6.05
C LYS A 72 25.42 15.80 -7.01
N LEU A 73 25.47 16.60 -8.08
CA LEU A 73 24.41 16.63 -9.09
C LEU A 73 24.32 15.35 -9.89
N ASN A 74 25.46 14.70 -10.18
CA ASN A 74 25.48 13.39 -10.81
C ASN A 74 24.76 12.34 -9.96
N HIS A 75 24.95 12.37 -8.64
CA HIS A 75 24.27 11.46 -7.73
C HIS A 75 22.73 11.63 -7.77
N TYR A 76 22.24 12.86 -7.80
CA TYR A 76 20.81 13.13 -7.98
C TYR A 76 20.30 12.66 -9.35
N LEU A 77 21.07 12.92 -10.44
CA LEU A 77 20.69 12.48 -11.78
C LEU A 77 20.56 10.96 -11.85
N THR A 78 21.51 10.21 -11.29
CA THR A 78 21.45 8.74 -11.23
C THR A 78 20.17 8.29 -10.54
N GLY A 79 19.81 8.87 -9.39
CA GLY A 79 18.57 8.55 -8.69
C GLY A 79 17.30 8.83 -9.54
N PHE A 80 17.28 9.92 -10.29
CA PHE A 80 16.15 10.22 -11.18
C PHE A 80 16.09 9.28 -12.39
N GLU A 81 17.22 8.92 -12.97
CA GLU A 81 17.31 7.97 -14.08
C GLU A 81 16.82 6.58 -13.63
N GLU A 82 17.18 6.12 -12.43
CA GLU A 82 16.66 4.88 -11.84
C GLU A 82 15.14 4.92 -11.65
N LEU A 83 14.59 6.06 -11.20
CA LEU A 83 13.14 6.25 -11.07
C LEU A 83 12.43 6.25 -12.43
N GLN A 84 13.02 6.89 -13.45
CA GLN A 84 12.47 6.88 -14.80
C GLN A 84 12.48 5.47 -15.40
N GLU A 85 13.58 4.70 -15.22
CA GLU A 85 13.66 3.31 -15.66
C GLU A 85 12.62 2.42 -14.98
N ARG A 86 12.43 2.57 -13.65
CA ARG A 86 11.41 1.85 -12.92
C ARG A 86 10.01 2.17 -13.46
N ARG A 87 9.72 3.44 -13.78
CA ARG A 87 8.45 3.86 -14.37
C ARG A 87 8.25 3.28 -15.77
N ALA A 88 9.28 3.25 -16.59
CA ALA A 88 9.23 2.63 -17.91
C ALA A 88 8.92 1.13 -17.82
N LYS A 89 9.50 0.42 -16.85
CA LYS A 89 9.18 -0.99 -16.57
C LYS A 89 7.72 -1.17 -16.16
N LEU A 90 7.21 -0.33 -15.27
CA LEU A 90 5.80 -0.35 -14.88
C LEU A 90 4.86 -0.06 -16.07
N ALA A 91 5.22 0.89 -16.92
CA ALA A 91 4.46 1.20 -18.12
C ALA A 91 4.44 0.01 -19.11
N ALA A 92 5.55 -0.70 -19.26
CA ALA A 92 5.63 -1.92 -20.09
C ALA A 92 4.76 -3.07 -19.54
N MET A 93 4.57 -3.13 -18.21
CA MET A 93 3.76 -4.14 -17.54
C MET A 93 2.27 -3.73 -17.42
N ARG A 94 1.87 -2.58 -17.97
CA ARG A 94 0.56 -1.99 -17.73
C ARG A 94 -0.60 -2.93 -18.00
N ASP A 95 -0.56 -3.70 -19.10
CA ASP A 95 -1.66 -4.60 -19.47
C ASP A 95 -1.74 -5.78 -18.50
N THR A 96 -0.61 -6.35 -18.07
CA THR A 96 -0.56 -7.40 -17.05
C THR A 96 -1.11 -6.90 -15.73
N ILE A 97 -0.71 -5.70 -15.30
CA ILE A 97 -1.17 -5.08 -14.06
C ILE A 97 -2.68 -4.84 -14.13
N ARG A 98 -3.19 -4.34 -15.26
CA ARG A 98 -4.63 -4.13 -15.46
C ARG A 98 -5.43 -5.42 -15.42
N GLN A 99 -4.92 -6.51 -16.00
CA GLN A 99 -5.57 -7.82 -15.98
C GLN A 99 -5.58 -8.46 -14.60
N SER A 100 -4.58 -8.14 -13.77
CA SER A 100 -4.45 -8.65 -12.41
C SER A 100 -5.13 -7.77 -11.36
N ALA A 101 -5.58 -6.58 -11.75
CA ALA A 101 -6.25 -5.65 -10.84
C ALA A 101 -7.56 -6.28 -10.36
N PRO A 102 -7.83 -6.27 -9.04
CA PRO A 102 -9.09 -6.80 -8.53
C PRO A 102 -10.25 -5.87 -8.90
N GLU A 103 -11.45 -6.42 -8.93
CA GLU A 103 -12.66 -5.61 -9.07
C GLU A 103 -12.87 -4.76 -7.81
N LEU A 104 -13.17 -3.47 -7.99
CA LEU A 104 -13.52 -2.58 -6.90
C LEU A 104 -14.95 -2.88 -6.44
N THR A 105 -15.07 -3.28 -5.19
CA THR A 105 -16.36 -3.54 -4.52
C THR A 105 -16.58 -2.53 -3.39
N GLU A 106 -17.76 -2.50 -2.83
CA GLU A 106 -18.10 -1.62 -1.69
C GLU A 106 -17.21 -1.88 -0.46
N THR A 107 -16.60 -3.06 -0.35
CA THR A 107 -15.71 -3.42 0.76
C THR A 107 -14.45 -2.54 0.84
N TYR A 108 -14.03 -1.95 -0.29
CA TYR A 108 -12.86 -1.06 -0.33
C TYR A 108 -13.07 0.27 0.39
N GLU A 109 -14.31 0.74 0.46
CA GLU A 109 -14.70 1.98 1.14
C GLU A 109 -15.40 1.70 2.48
N SER A 110 -15.52 0.43 2.88
CA SER A 110 -16.21 0.03 4.10
C SER A 110 -15.46 0.47 5.36
N ASP A 111 -16.21 0.87 6.37
CA ASP A 111 -15.69 1.13 7.72
C ASP A 111 -15.55 -0.15 8.56
N LEU A 112 -16.06 -1.28 8.08
CA LEU A 112 -15.96 -2.56 8.78
C LEU A 112 -14.54 -3.13 8.67
N GLY A 113 -13.95 -3.47 9.79
CA GLY A 113 -12.59 -4.00 9.83
C GLY A 113 -12.38 -5.28 9.02
N ILE A 114 -13.41 -6.14 8.97
CA ILE A 114 -13.35 -7.40 8.19
C ILE A 114 -13.32 -7.14 6.68
N ASP A 115 -14.15 -6.22 6.18
CA ASP A 115 -14.19 -5.85 4.77
C ASP A 115 -12.87 -5.24 4.31
N ARG A 116 -12.31 -4.34 5.15
CA ARG A 116 -11.00 -3.72 4.90
C ARG A 116 -9.88 -4.74 4.88
N LEU A 117 -9.93 -5.72 5.78
CA LEU A 117 -8.96 -6.80 5.84
C LEU A 117 -9.04 -7.66 4.58
N GLU A 118 -10.22 -8.09 4.16
CA GLU A 118 -10.44 -8.85 2.93
C GLU A 118 -9.93 -8.08 1.70
N SER A 119 -10.25 -6.79 1.61
CA SER A 119 -9.78 -5.91 0.53
C SER A 119 -8.25 -5.82 0.50
N HIS A 120 -7.58 -5.70 1.65
CA HIS A 120 -6.12 -5.68 1.72
C HIS A 120 -5.50 -7.02 1.29
N PHE A 121 -6.08 -8.17 1.68
CA PHE A 121 -5.60 -9.48 1.23
C PHE A 121 -5.79 -9.66 -0.28
N THR A 122 -6.92 -9.22 -0.82
CA THR A 122 -7.20 -9.25 -2.26
C THR A 122 -6.21 -8.39 -3.03
N LEU A 123 -5.92 -7.17 -2.56
CA LEU A 123 -4.90 -6.30 -3.14
C LEU A 123 -3.50 -6.93 -3.08
N ALA A 124 -3.15 -7.54 -1.96
CA ALA A 124 -1.86 -8.20 -1.78
C ALA A 124 -1.69 -9.36 -2.77
N ALA A 125 -2.68 -10.24 -2.88
CA ALA A 125 -2.67 -11.34 -3.85
C ALA A 125 -2.52 -10.82 -5.28
N SER A 126 -3.33 -9.83 -5.67
CA SER A 126 -3.30 -9.22 -7.01
C SER A 126 -1.96 -8.54 -7.30
N CYS A 127 -1.36 -7.89 -6.32
CA CYS A 127 -0.04 -7.25 -6.43
C CYS A 127 1.08 -8.27 -6.68
N LEU A 128 1.05 -9.43 -6.00
CA LEU A 128 1.98 -10.53 -6.22
C LEU A 128 1.80 -11.16 -7.60
N ILE A 129 0.55 -11.43 -8.01
CA ILE A 129 0.20 -11.99 -9.31
C ILE A 129 0.65 -11.05 -10.45
N ALA A 130 0.45 -9.76 -10.29
CA ALA A 130 0.88 -8.74 -11.25
C ALA A 130 2.41 -8.57 -11.32
N GLY A 131 3.17 -9.16 -10.39
CA GLY A 131 4.62 -8.98 -10.30
C GLY A 131 5.05 -7.58 -9.84
N LEU A 132 4.16 -6.82 -9.19
CA LEU A 132 4.47 -5.49 -8.63
C LEU A 132 5.39 -5.57 -7.41
N SER A 133 5.33 -6.67 -6.68
CA SER A 133 6.20 -6.95 -5.53
C SER A 133 6.46 -8.44 -5.40
N HIS A 134 7.57 -8.79 -4.75
CA HIS A 134 7.93 -10.18 -4.41
C HIS A 134 7.59 -10.52 -2.95
N GLY A 135 7.18 -9.54 -2.16
CA GLY A 135 6.79 -9.72 -0.77
C GLY A 135 5.90 -8.58 -0.29
N ILE A 136 4.93 -8.92 0.55
CA ILE A 136 3.97 -7.97 1.12
C ILE A 136 3.85 -8.26 2.61
N THR A 137 3.81 -7.21 3.40
CA THR A 137 3.54 -7.28 4.83
C THR A 137 2.16 -6.70 5.10
N ILE A 138 1.27 -7.51 5.63
CA ILE A 138 -0.05 -7.06 6.09
C ILE A 138 -0.02 -7.07 7.61
N ARG A 139 -0.36 -5.93 8.20
CA ARG A 139 -0.55 -5.83 9.63
C ARG A 139 -1.97 -6.22 9.98
N LEU A 140 -2.11 -7.33 10.65
CA LEU A 140 -3.33 -7.67 11.39
C LEU A 140 -3.23 -6.98 12.74
N ASP A 141 -4.26 -6.31 13.15
CA ASP A 141 -4.33 -5.46 14.33
C ASP A 141 -3.67 -6.03 15.61
N THR A 142 -3.65 -5.24 16.66
CA THR A 142 -3.05 -5.52 17.97
C THR A 142 -3.84 -6.49 18.84
N LEU A 143 -4.67 -7.37 18.28
CA LEU A 143 -5.63 -8.23 18.99
C LEU A 143 -6.73 -7.46 19.77
N GLU A 144 -6.74 -6.13 19.70
CA GLU A 144 -7.79 -5.28 20.28
C GLU A 144 -8.95 -5.02 19.32
N HIS A 145 -8.89 -5.63 18.14
CA HIS A 145 -9.92 -5.48 17.12
C HIS A 145 -11.25 -6.11 17.57
N VAL A 146 -12.35 -5.38 17.30
CA VAL A 146 -13.73 -5.81 17.57
C VAL A 146 -14.41 -6.13 16.24
N TYR A 147 -14.80 -7.36 16.03
CA TYR A 147 -15.46 -7.80 14.79
C TYR A 147 -16.96 -7.52 14.77
N THR A 148 -17.31 -6.25 14.65
CA THR A 148 -18.74 -5.82 14.61
C THR A 148 -19.47 -6.42 13.42
N GLY A 149 -18.83 -6.57 12.26
CA GLY A 149 -19.38 -7.20 11.06
C GLY A 149 -19.71 -8.69 11.23
N LEU A 150 -19.12 -9.35 12.23
CA LEU A 150 -19.43 -10.74 12.61
C LEU A 150 -20.42 -10.83 13.79
N GLY A 151 -20.97 -9.71 14.24
CA GLY A 151 -21.85 -9.67 15.38
C GLY A 151 -21.12 -9.89 16.72
N LEU A 152 -19.83 -9.57 16.80
CA LEU A 152 -18.99 -9.68 17.99
C LEU A 152 -18.55 -8.27 18.42
N SER A 153 -19.50 -7.45 18.88
CA SER A 153 -19.29 -6.01 19.14
C SER A 153 -18.93 -5.65 20.58
N GLU A 154 -19.07 -6.58 21.52
CA GLU A 154 -18.86 -6.28 22.96
C GLU A 154 -17.42 -6.52 23.40
N GLN A 155 -16.71 -7.44 22.71
CA GLN A 155 -15.37 -7.84 23.13
C GLN A 155 -14.39 -7.86 21.96
N ASN A 156 -13.16 -7.52 22.23
CA ASN A 156 -12.07 -7.64 21.25
C ASN A 156 -11.57 -9.08 21.15
N VAL A 157 -10.79 -9.34 20.10
CA VAL A 157 -10.21 -10.67 19.82
C VAL A 157 -9.35 -11.19 20.97
N HIS A 158 -8.63 -10.30 21.64
CA HIS A 158 -7.79 -10.64 22.79
C HIS A 158 -8.63 -11.20 23.96
N ALA A 159 -9.69 -10.52 24.33
CA ALA A 159 -10.59 -10.95 25.39
C ALA A 159 -11.30 -12.27 25.05
N ILE A 160 -11.74 -12.45 23.80
CA ILE A 160 -12.31 -13.71 23.30
C ILE A 160 -11.28 -14.83 23.37
N GLY A 161 -10.03 -14.57 23.05
CA GLY A 161 -8.92 -15.51 23.18
C GLY A 161 -8.70 -15.97 24.63
N HIS A 162 -8.90 -15.10 25.60
CA HIS A 162 -8.82 -15.38 27.04
C HIS A 162 -10.10 -15.98 27.63
N GLY A 163 -11.08 -16.35 26.85
CA GLY A 163 -12.27 -17.05 27.32
C GLY A 163 -13.49 -16.18 27.56
N THR A 164 -13.45 -14.89 27.20
CA THR A 164 -14.59 -14.01 27.32
C THR A 164 -15.57 -14.21 26.15
N GLY A 165 -16.86 -14.37 26.44
CA GLY A 165 -17.91 -14.39 25.40
C GLY A 165 -18.25 -12.98 24.90
N SER A 166 -18.98 -12.90 23.78
CA SER A 166 -19.44 -11.63 23.21
C SER A 166 -20.85 -11.79 22.64
N ASN A 167 -21.70 -10.77 22.87
CA ASN A 167 -23.06 -10.73 22.33
C ASN A 167 -23.90 -11.99 22.66
N GLY A 168 -23.79 -12.49 23.90
CA GLY A 168 -24.49 -13.67 24.37
C GLY A 168 -23.94 -15.01 23.88
N LYS A 169 -22.87 -15.01 23.07
CA LYS A 169 -22.15 -16.21 22.65
C LYS A 169 -21.03 -16.52 23.65
N THR A 170 -20.74 -17.82 23.82
CA THR A 170 -19.54 -18.27 24.55
C THR A 170 -18.27 -17.91 23.79
N SER A 171 -17.13 -17.92 24.45
CA SER A 171 -15.82 -17.69 23.82
C SER A 171 -15.54 -18.71 22.71
N GLU A 172 -15.98 -19.96 22.85
CA GLU A 172 -15.80 -21.00 21.82
C GLU A 172 -16.62 -20.69 20.58
N GLU A 173 -17.91 -20.34 20.73
CA GLU A 173 -18.77 -19.92 19.62
C GLU A 173 -18.27 -18.65 18.93
N CYS A 174 -17.70 -17.70 19.70
CA CYS A 174 -17.06 -16.52 19.11
C CYS A 174 -15.85 -16.88 18.25
N ARG A 175 -14.98 -17.76 18.75
CA ARG A 175 -13.80 -18.23 17.99
C ARG A 175 -14.18 -18.97 16.72
N ASP A 176 -15.24 -19.80 16.76
CA ASP A 176 -15.73 -20.50 15.59
C ASP A 176 -16.35 -19.52 14.57
N THR A 177 -17.06 -18.48 15.04
CA THR A 177 -17.54 -17.40 14.17
C THR A 177 -16.40 -16.64 13.46
N ILE A 178 -15.25 -16.46 14.13
CA ILE A 178 -14.07 -15.77 13.53
C ILE A 178 -13.35 -16.66 12.52
N ARG A 179 -13.42 -17.99 12.68
CA ARG A 179 -12.74 -18.96 11.80
C ARG A 179 -13.53 -19.33 10.54
N SER A 180 -14.86 -19.13 10.55
CA SER A 180 -15.74 -19.46 9.44
C SER A 180 -15.67 -18.43 8.32
#